data_d1cc604327718574dc38da29439b6b35
#
_entry.id   d1cc604327718574dc38da29439b6b35
#
_cell.length_a   1.000
_cell.length_b   1.000
_cell.length_c   1.000
_cell.angle_alpha   90.00
_cell.angle_beta   90.00
_cell.angle_gamma   90.00
#
_symmetry.space_group_name_H-M   'P 1'
#
loop_
_entity.id
_entity.type
_entity.pdbx_description
1 polymer ?
#
loop_
_entity_poly.entity_id
_entity_poly.type
_entity_poly.pdbx_seq_one_letter_code
_entity_poly.pdbx_strand_id
1 'polypeptide(L)'
;MARSRSIVRSIGRVVNVAAALGFGYVAYSYLTLPDVRPLARENPKTTAFMELRKAEAREEGRRNFSIRHQWVPYGRVSPLLRRAVIVTEDAAFFDHDGIDIEEIKASLEKNWEEGQFLRGGSTITQQLAKNLYLSPSRNPIRKVTELFIARRLEAALTKQRIFEIYLNMIEWGDGIFGCEAAARAYFRKPCASLDMAESALLAGAIINPREHSPARPTRRLLRRQQIIMRRMGFRESPPSPTNGTPPIPPPPALNDSPSIEHLIIPKPFPIPPENTTPSSPVLPPRNGSPSTVS
;
A
#
# COMPACT_ATOMS: atom_id res chain seq x y z
N MET A 1 -50.20 20.98 26.77
CA MET A 1 -50.37 19.94 25.72
C MET A 1 -50.15 20.46 24.28
N ALA A 2 -50.57 21.66 23.90
CA ALA A 2 -50.40 22.19 22.52
C ALA A 2 -48.93 22.39 22.08
N ARG A 3 -48.06 22.85 22.98
CA ARG A 3 -46.62 23.11 22.72
C ARG A 3 -45.83 21.82 22.41
N SER A 4 -46.15 20.71 23.08
CA SER A 4 -45.54 19.40 22.84
C SER A 4 -45.93 18.85 21.46
N ARG A 5 -47.16 18.99 21.02
CA ARG A 5 -47.64 18.56 19.69
C ARG A 5 -46.97 19.34 18.54
N SER A 6 -46.67 20.63 18.75
CA SER A 6 -45.98 21.48 17.77
C SER A 6 -44.51 21.03 17.59
N ILE A 7 -43.81 20.73 18.70
CA ILE A 7 -42.43 20.26 18.67
C ILE A 7 -42.32 18.90 17.94
N VAL A 8 -43.21 17.96 18.25
CA VAL A 8 -43.25 16.65 17.58
C VAL A 8 -43.47 16.77 16.06
N ARG A 9 -44.37 17.66 15.65
CA ARG A 9 -44.64 17.94 14.21
C ARG A 9 -43.43 18.57 13.53
N SER A 10 -42.71 19.46 14.21
CA SER A 10 -41.48 20.08 13.66
C SER A 10 -40.34 19.07 13.52
N ILE A 11 -40.14 18.21 14.52
CA ILE A 11 -39.17 17.11 14.44
C ILE A 11 -39.52 16.17 13.28
N GLY A 12 -40.81 15.78 13.16
CA GLY A 12 -41.26 14.93 12.04
C GLY A 12 -40.99 15.55 10.67
N ARG A 13 -41.19 16.86 10.51
CA ARG A 13 -40.84 17.55 9.25
C ARG A 13 -39.37 17.56 8.97
N VAL A 14 -38.53 17.82 9.97
CA VAL A 14 -37.06 17.79 9.82
C VAL A 14 -36.58 16.39 9.42
N VAL A 15 -37.09 15.34 10.07
CA VAL A 15 -36.78 13.95 9.73
C VAL A 15 -37.19 13.60 8.30
N ASN A 16 -38.41 14.00 7.89
CA ASN A 16 -38.87 13.74 6.51
C ASN A 16 -38.06 14.49 5.46
N VAL A 17 -37.66 15.74 5.72
CA VAL A 17 -36.78 16.50 4.80
C VAL A 17 -35.41 15.85 4.72
N ALA A 18 -34.83 15.47 5.85
CA ALA A 18 -33.54 14.78 5.87
C ALA A 18 -33.61 13.44 5.12
N ALA A 19 -34.67 12.66 5.31
CA ALA A 19 -34.88 11.40 4.57
C ALA A 19 -35.06 11.65 3.07
N ALA A 20 -35.83 12.67 2.66
CA ALA A 20 -35.98 13.04 1.25
C ALA A 20 -34.65 13.48 0.60
N LEU A 21 -33.87 14.29 1.30
CA LEU A 21 -32.53 14.70 0.84
C LEU A 21 -31.58 13.50 0.73
N GLY A 22 -31.60 12.61 1.72
CA GLY A 22 -30.83 11.36 1.71
C GLY A 22 -31.23 10.48 0.52
N PHE A 23 -32.51 10.27 0.29
CA PHE A 23 -33.01 9.50 -0.85
C PHE A 23 -32.65 10.17 -2.18
N GLY A 24 -32.84 11.48 -2.30
CA GLY A 24 -32.47 12.23 -3.51
C GLY A 24 -30.99 12.14 -3.81
N TYR A 25 -30.14 12.18 -2.78
CA TYR A 25 -28.70 12.01 -2.93
C TYR A 25 -28.33 10.59 -3.39
N VAL A 26 -28.93 9.56 -2.80
CA VAL A 26 -28.70 8.16 -3.20
C VAL A 26 -29.14 7.94 -4.64
N ALA A 27 -30.32 8.44 -5.01
CA ALA A 27 -30.84 8.36 -6.36
C ALA A 27 -29.92 9.09 -7.37
N TYR A 28 -29.53 10.32 -7.05
CA TYR A 28 -28.57 11.08 -7.86
C TYR A 28 -27.24 10.33 -8.02
N SER A 29 -26.67 9.85 -6.91
CA SER A 29 -25.42 9.08 -6.92
C SER A 29 -25.54 7.85 -7.81
N TYR A 30 -26.67 7.12 -7.71
CA TYR A 30 -26.92 5.93 -8.53
C TYR A 30 -27.05 6.26 -10.02
N LEU A 31 -27.75 7.33 -10.38
CA LEU A 31 -27.95 7.76 -11.76
C LEU A 31 -26.68 8.33 -12.41
N THR A 32 -25.79 8.90 -11.61
CA THR A 32 -24.50 9.49 -12.08
C THR A 32 -23.33 8.52 -12.02
N LEU A 33 -23.56 7.25 -11.65
CA LEU A 33 -22.49 6.24 -11.62
C LEU A 33 -21.92 6.02 -13.02
N PRO A 34 -20.59 5.80 -13.12
CA PRO A 34 -19.94 5.54 -14.38
C PRO A 34 -20.50 4.26 -15.03
N ASP A 35 -20.51 4.25 -16.39
CA ASP A 35 -20.79 3.04 -17.13
C ASP A 35 -19.55 2.13 -17.12
N VAL A 36 -19.67 0.98 -16.48
CA VAL A 36 -18.59 -0.01 -16.32
C VAL A 36 -18.63 -1.09 -17.41
N ARG A 37 -19.70 -1.18 -18.20
CA ARG A 37 -19.92 -2.24 -19.22
C ARG A 37 -18.82 -2.31 -20.30
N PRO A 38 -18.25 -1.18 -20.76
CA PRO A 38 -17.14 -1.23 -21.72
C PRO A 38 -15.94 -2.01 -21.21
N LEU A 39 -15.70 -2.04 -19.88
CA LEU A 39 -14.59 -2.77 -19.25
C LEU A 39 -14.63 -4.28 -19.47
N ALA A 40 -15.77 -4.83 -19.88
CA ALA A 40 -15.87 -6.26 -20.25
C ALA A 40 -14.99 -6.60 -21.47
N ARG A 41 -14.76 -5.65 -22.37
CA ARG A 41 -14.04 -5.87 -23.64
C ARG A 41 -12.86 -4.91 -23.83
N GLU A 42 -12.89 -3.76 -23.19
CA GLU A 42 -11.89 -2.70 -23.34
C GLU A 42 -11.06 -2.54 -22.09
N ASN A 43 -9.77 -2.26 -22.27
CA ASN A 43 -8.88 -1.94 -21.16
C ASN A 43 -8.98 -0.46 -20.82
N PRO A 44 -9.12 -0.09 -19.53
CA PRO A 44 -9.10 1.30 -19.14
C PRO A 44 -7.74 1.94 -19.48
N LYS A 45 -7.78 3.14 -20.05
CA LYS A 45 -6.55 3.86 -20.47
C LYS A 45 -5.94 4.67 -19.31
N THR A 46 -6.78 5.09 -18.37
CA THR A 46 -6.38 5.89 -17.21
C THR A 46 -7.29 5.55 -16.02
N THR A 47 -6.90 6.00 -14.84
CA THR A 47 -7.69 5.90 -13.61
C THR A 47 -7.76 7.25 -12.92
N ALA A 48 -8.75 7.44 -12.03
CA ALA A 48 -8.82 8.64 -11.19
C ALA A 48 -7.54 8.83 -10.35
N PHE A 49 -6.92 7.72 -9.91
CA PHE A 49 -5.64 7.78 -9.19
C PHE A 49 -4.47 8.18 -10.08
N MET A 50 -4.39 7.71 -11.33
CA MET A 50 -3.36 8.17 -12.27
C MET A 50 -3.46 9.68 -12.52
N GLU A 51 -4.69 10.20 -12.73
CA GLU A 51 -4.90 11.64 -12.95
C GLU A 51 -4.56 12.45 -11.68
N LEU A 52 -4.92 11.94 -10.50
CA LEU A 52 -4.54 12.55 -9.23
C LEU A 52 -3.00 12.63 -9.10
N ARG A 53 -2.27 11.54 -9.39
CA ARG A 53 -0.81 11.56 -9.30
C ARG A 53 -0.16 12.55 -10.26
N LYS A 54 -0.74 12.70 -11.45
CA LYS A 54 -0.30 13.75 -12.41
C LYS A 54 -0.55 15.16 -11.86
N ALA A 55 -1.71 15.37 -11.22
CA ALA A 55 -2.04 16.67 -10.62
C ALA A 55 -1.09 16.99 -9.45
N GLU A 56 -0.93 16.06 -8.49
CA GLU A 56 0.00 16.19 -7.37
C GLU A 56 1.43 16.51 -7.85
N ALA A 57 1.91 15.78 -8.85
CA ALA A 57 3.25 16.02 -9.41
C ALA A 57 3.41 17.39 -10.04
N ARG A 58 2.35 17.94 -10.68
CA ARG A 58 2.36 19.31 -11.21
C ARG A 58 2.40 20.34 -10.10
N GLU A 59 1.60 20.16 -9.05
CA GLU A 59 1.56 21.04 -7.88
C GLU A 59 2.90 21.05 -7.12
N GLU A 60 3.54 19.88 -7.01
CA GLU A 60 4.87 19.70 -6.41
C GLU A 60 6.03 20.16 -7.33
N GLY A 61 5.74 20.62 -8.54
CA GLY A 61 6.77 21.06 -9.50
C GLY A 61 7.64 19.94 -10.06
N ARG A 62 7.21 18.68 -9.99
CA ARG A 62 7.94 17.51 -10.53
C ARG A 62 7.81 17.42 -12.06
N ARG A 63 8.61 18.22 -12.78
CA ARG A 63 8.53 18.37 -14.26
C ARG A 63 8.75 17.07 -15.04
N ASN A 64 9.54 16.13 -14.48
CA ASN A 64 9.88 14.85 -15.14
C ASN A 64 9.00 13.69 -14.64
N PHE A 65 7.90 13.97 -13.93
CA PHE A 65 7.00 12.91 -13.48
C PHE A 65 6.19 12.36 -14.65
N SER A 66 6.19 11.03 -14.78
CA SER A 66 5.37 10.32 -15.76
C SER A 66 4.80 9.04 -15.16
N ILE A 67 3.58 8.69 -15.57
CA ILE A 67 2.99 7.41 -15.22
C ILE A 67 3.68 6.30 -16.01
N ARG A 68 4.22 5.32 -15.29
CA ARG A 68 4.73 4.07 -15.86
C ARG A 68 3.63 3.02 -15.78
N HIS A 69 3.13 2.59 -16.93
CA HIS A 69 2.05 1.62 -17.04
C HIS A 69 2.26 0.75 -18.27
N GLN A 70 2.07 -0.56 -18.09
CA GLN A 70 2.07 -1.53 -19.20
C GLN A 70 1.05 -2.61 -18.88
N TRP A 71 0.08 -2.77 -19.77
CA TRP A 71 -0.95 -3.81 -19.63
C TRP A 71 -0.40 -5.19 -19.96
N VAL A 72 -0.82 -6.20 -19.18
CA VAL A 72 -0.59 -7.61 -19.47
C VAL A 72 -1.89 -8.40 -19.31
N PRO A 73 -2.20 -9.37 -20.21
CA PRO A 73 -3.36 -10.23 -20.05
C PRO A 73 -3.25 -11.09 -18.78
N TYR A 74 -4.39 -11.46 -18.21
CA TYR A 74 -4.48 -12.28 -16.99
C TYR A 74 -3.57 -13.52 -17.00
N GLY A 75 -3.56 -14.27 -18.13
CA GLY A 75 -2.72 -15.47 -18.25
C GLY A 75 -1.21 -15.20 -18.28
N ARG A 76 -0.79 -13.96 -18.45
CA ARG A 76 0.63 -13.53 -18.42
C ARG A 76 1.02 -12.88 -17.08
N VAL A 77 0.13 -12.86 -16.10
CA VAL A 77 0.47 -12.49 -14.72
C VAL A 77 0.90 -13.74 -13.96
N SER A 78 2.03 -13.68 -13.26
CA SER A 78 2.52 -14.80 -12.44
C SER A 78 1.40 -15.40 -11.56
N PRO A 79 1.17 -16.71 -11.58
CA PRO A 79 0.23 -17.37 -10.67
C PRO A 79 0.56 -17.09 -9.20
N LEU A 80 1.86 -16.94 -8.88
CA LEU A 80 2.32 -16.62 -7.53
C LEU A 80 1.93 -15.21 -7.13
N LEU A 81 2.03 -14.21 -8.05
CA LEU A 81 1.56 -12.87 -7.76
C LEU A 81 0.04 -12.82 -7.58
N ARG A 82 -0.72 -13.51 -8.44
CA ARG A 82 -2.18 -13.60 -8.30
C ARG A 82 -2.55 -14.16 -6.93
N ARG A 83 -1.92 -15.28 -6.53
CA ARG A 83 -2.16 -15.90 -5.21
C ARG A 83 -1.75 -14.97 -4.06
N ALA A 84 -0.58 -14.30 -4.15
CA ALA A 84 -0.11 -13.37 -3.13
C ALA A 84 -1.10 -12.23 -2.90
N VAL A 85 -1.63 -11.63 -3.97
CA VAL A 85 -2.62 -10.55 -3.89
C VAL A 85 -3.93 -11.03 -3.27
N ILE A 86 -4.46 -12.19 -3.72
CA ILE A 86 -5.70 -12.76 -3.16
C ILE A 86 -5.58 -12.99 -1.65
N VAL A 87 -4.55 -13.70 -1.20
CA VAL A 87 -4.40 -14.01 0.24
C VAL A 87 -4.09 -12.79 1.10
N THR A 88 -3.70 -11.68 0.48
CA THR A 88 -3.34 -10.44 1.16
C THR A 88 -4.50 -9.47 1.26
N GLU A 89 -5.19 -9.26 0.15
CA GLU A 89 -6.18 -8.19 -0.01
C GLU A 89 -7.63 -8.68 0.16
N ASP A 90 -7.92 -9.92 -0.28
CA ASP A 90 -9.28 -10.42 -0.33
C ASP A 90 -9.27 -11.96 -0.52
N ALA A 91 -9.13 -12.69 0.57
CA ALA A 91 -8.96 -14.14 0.51
C ALA A 91 -10.20 -14.89 -0.04
N ALA A 92 -11.39 -14.32 0.11
CA ALA A 92 -12.66 -14.85 -0.38
C ALA A 92 -13.11 -14.19 -1.69
N PHE A 93 -12.22 -13.53 -2.44
CA PHE A 93 -12.55 -12.75 -3.63
C PHE A 93 -13.47 -13.48 -4.63
N PHE A 94 -13.27 -14.77 -4.82
CA PHE A 94 -14.06 -15.56 -5.78
C PHE A 94 -15.41 -16.05 -5.20
N ASP A 95 -15.64 -15.88 -3.90
CA ASP A 95 -16.78 -16.47 -3.17
C ASP A 95 -17.87 -15.43 -2.82
N HIS A 96 -17.62 -14.14 -3.04
CA HIS A 96 -18.57 -13.05 -2.74
C HIS A 96 -18.82 -12.14 -3.95
N ASP A 97 -19.93 -11.37 -3.94
CA ASP A 97 -20.33 -10.42 -5.01
C ASP A 97 -19.90 -8.98 -4.72
N GLY A 98 -18.60 -8.76 -4.54
CA GLY A 98 -17.98 -7.42 -4.37
C GLY A 98 -18.05 -6.85 -2.96
N ILE A 99 -18.78 -7.46 -2.04
CA ILE A 99 -18.85 -7.11 -0.63
C ILE A 99 -18.71 -8.38 0.18
N ASP A 100 -17.64 -8.48 0.96
CA ASP A 100 -17.44 -9.57 1.91
C ASP A 100 -18.04 -9.17 3.26
N ILE A 101 -19.29 -9.63 3.52
CA ILE A 101 -20.00 -9.33 4.75
C ILE A 101 -19.35 -10.02 5.95
N GLU A 102 -18.83 -11.23 5.76
CA GLU A 102 -18.21 -12.00 6.85
C GLU A 102 -16.88 -11.34 7.26
N GLU A 103 -16.04 -10.89 6.30
CA GLU A 103 -14.81 -10.15 6.62
C GLU A 103 -15.13 -8.79 7.26
N ILE A 104 -16.21 -8.12 6.86
CA ILE A 104 -16.65 -6.86 7.50
C ILE A 104 -17.02 -7.12 8.96
N LYS A 105 -17.81 -8.16 9.26
CA LYS A 105 -18.18 -8.54 10.63
C LYS A 105 -16.94 -8.88 11.45
N ALA A 106 -16.10 -9.78 10.96
CA ALA A 106 -14.85 -10.17 11.62
C ALA A 106 -13.91 -8.96 11.89
N SER A 107 -13.86 -8.03 10.94
CA SER A 107 -13.08 -6.79 11.09
C SER A 107 -13.65 -5.86 12.15
N LEU A 108 -14.98 -5.74 12.22
CA LEU A 108 -15.67 -4.91 13.24
C LEU A 108 -15.50 -5.51 14.63
N GLU A 109 -15.68 -6.82 14.78
CA GLU A 109 -15.48 -7.53 16.05
C GLU A 109 -14.04 -7.34 16.56
N LYS A 110 -13.06 -7.59 15.70
CA LYS A 110 -11.65 -7.43 16.07
C LYS A 110 -11.27 -5.99 16.40
N ASN A 111 -11.75 -5.01 15.62
CA ASN A 111 -11.52 -3.59 15.89
C ASN A 111 -12.17 -3.14 17.20
N TRP A 112 -13.32 -3.73 17.56
CA TRP A 112 -13.99 -3.48 18.84
C TRP A 112 -13.19 -4.04 20.01
N GLU A 113 -12.73 -5.29 19.90
CA GLU A 113 -11.93 -5.97 20.93
C GLU A 113 -10.58 -5.28 21.20
N GLU A 114 -9.90 -4.84 20.13
CA GLU A 114 -8.59 -4.22 20.22
C GLU A 114 -8.63 -2.69 20.40
N GLY A 115 -9.83 -2.07 20.37
CA GLY A 115 -10.01 -0.62 20.52
C GLY A 115 -9.34 0.22 19.44
N GLN A 116 -8.96 -0.39 18.31
CA GLN A 116 -8.24 0.23 17.22
C GLN A 116 -8.80 -0.19 15.87
N PHE A 117 -8.83 0.74 14.90
CA PHE A 117 -9.17 0.44 13.49
C PHE A 117 -7.98 -0.22 12.77
N LEU A 118 -7.72 -1.49 13.07
CA LEU A 118 -6.54 -2.23 12.61
C LEU A 118 -6.77 -3.01 11.31
N ARG A 119 -8.02 -3.31 10.95
CA ARG A 119 -8.36 -4.12 9.78
C ARG A 119 -9.31 -3.38 8.86
N GLY A 120 -8.99 -3.36 7.56
CA GLY A 120 -9.85 -2.84 6.52
C GLY A 120 -10.59 -3.98 5.82
N GLY A 121 -11.91 -4.06 5.96
CA GLY A 121 -12.75 -5.00 5.23
C GLY A 121 -13.13 -4.52 3.83
N SER A 122 -12.18 -3.99 3.05
CA SER A 122 -12.46 -3.58 1.67
C SER A 122 -11.99 -4.65 0.68
N THR A 123 -12.90 -5.10 -0.19
CA THR A 123 -12.63 -6.11 -1.21
C THR A 123 -11.80 -5.57 -2.37
N ILE A 124 -11.22 -6.47 -3.18
CA ILE A 124 -10.53 -6.14 -4.43
C ILE A 124 -11.43 -5.32 -5.36
N THR A 125 -12.71 -5.69 -5.49
CA THR A 125 -13.67 -4.97 -6.35
C THR A 125 -13.93 -3.55 -5.85
N GLN A 126 -14.05 -3.34 -4.54
CA GLN A 126 -14.17 -2.00 -3.95
C GLN A 126 -12.91 -1.16 -4.15
N GLN A 127 -11.74 -1.77 -3.98
CA GLN A 127 -10.46 -1.11 -4.23
C GLN A 127 -10.32 -0.71 -5.72
N LEU A 128 -10.76 -1.58 -6.64
CA LEU A 128 -10.78 -1.30 -8.06
C LEU A 128 -11.73 -0.13 -8.38
N ALA A 129 -12.97 -0.16 -7.86
CA ALA A 129 -13.94 0.91 -8.03
C ALA A 129 -13.36 2.27 -7.59
N LYS A 130 -12.73 2.30 -6.43
CA LYS A 130 -12.03 3.48 -5.91
C LYS A 130 -10.93 3.97 -6.84
N ASN A 131 -10.04 3.07 -7.26
CA ASN A 131 -8.90 3.43 -8.12
C ASN A 131 -9.33 3.97 -9.48
N LEU A 132 -10.34 3.36 -10.10
CA LEU A 132 -10.81 3.74 -11.44
C LEU A 132 -11.53 5.09 -11.44
N TYR A 133 -12.39 5.35 -10.45
CA TYR A 133 -13.40 6.39 -10.58
C TYR A 133 -13.47 7.41 -9.44
N LEU A 134 -12.80 7.16 -8.31
CA LEU A 134 -12.98 7.97 -7.11
C LEU A 134 -11.67 8.59 -6.60
N SER A 135 -11.81 9.73 -5.90
CA SER A 135 -10.69 10.33 -5.19
C SER A 135 -10.34 9.57 -3.90
N PRO A 136 -9.13 9.71 -3.35
CA PRO A 136 -8.72 9.07 -2.11
C PRO A 136 -9.31 9.69 -0.84
N SER A 137 -10.24 10.65 -0.94
CA SER A 137 -10.87 11.31 0.20
C SER A 137 -11.51 10.31 1.18
N ARG A 138 -11.51 10.63 2.48
CA ARG A 138 -12.11 9.79 3.54
C ARG A 138 -13.58 10.15 3.81
N ASN A 139 -14.32 10.67 2.81
CA ASN A 139 -15.72 10.99 2.94
C ASN A 139 -16.58 9.72 3.00
N PRO A 140 -17.45 9.51 4.03
CA PRO A 140 -18.34 8.35 4.10
C PRO A 140 -19.29 8.25 2.91
N ILE A 141 -19.74 9.39 2.35
CA ILE A 141 -20.57 9.44 1.14
C ILE A 141 -19.83 8.77 -0.06
N ARG A 142 -18.55 9.06 -0.22
CA ARG A 142 -17.73 8.42 -1.24
C ARG A 142 -17.67 6.89 -1.06
N LYS A 143 -17.66 6.40 0.19
CA LYS A 143 -17.66 4.95 0.46
C LYS A 143 -18.97 4.29 -0.02
N VAL A 144 -20.10 4.96 0.10
CA VAL A 144 -21.38 4.49 -0.47
C VAL A 144 -21.32 4.43 -2.01
N THR A 145 -20.78 5.46 -2.66
CA THR A 145 -20.58 5.46 -4.11
C THR A 145 -19.65 4.32 -4.56
N GLU A 146 -18.56 4.07 -3.81
CA GLU A 146 -17.64 2.96 -4.04
C GLU A 146 -18.36 1.61 -4.04
N LEU A 147 -19.26 1.38 -3.07
CA LEU A 147 -20.05 0.15 -2.97
C LEU A 147 -20.97 -0.02 -4.19
N PHE A 148 -21.65 1.04 -4.64
CA PHE A 148 -22.50 0.98 -5.83
C PHE A 148 -21.71 0.68 -7.10
N ILE A 149 -20.52 1.31 -7.28
CA ILE A 149 -19.66 1.02 -8.41
C ILE A 149 -19.15 -0.43 -8.35
N ALA A 150 -18.75 -0.91 -7.17
CA ALA A 150 -18.31 -2.27 -6.99
C ALA A 150 -19.40 -3.28 -7.38
N ARG A 151 -20.65 -3.06 -6.96
CA ARG A 151 -21.81 -3.90 -7.37
C ARG A 151 -22.05 -3.87 -8.88
N ARG A 152 -21.87 -2.70 -9.53
CA ARG A 152 -21.97 -2.61 -10.99
C ARG A 152 -20.85 -3.36 -11.70
N LEU A 153 -19.62 -3.30 -11.18
CA LEU A 153 -18.49 -4.06 -11.72
C LEU A 153 -18.76 -5.57 -11.65
N GLU A 154 -19.23 -6.08 -10.51
CA GLU A 154 -19.58 -7.50 -10.35
C GLU A 154 -20.74 -7.92 -11.26
N ALA A 155 -21.74 -7.08 -11.47
CA ALA A 155 -22.86 -7.37 -12.35
C ALA A 155 -22.49 -7.37 -13.85
N ALA A 156 -21.44 -6.63 -14.24
CA ALA A 156 -21.04 -6.44 -15.64
C ALA A 156 -19.83 -7.26 -16.06
N LEU A 157 -18.99 -7.69 -15.13
CA LEU A 157 -17.70 -8.32 -15.40
C LEU A 157 -17.58 -9.66 -14.69
N THR A 158 -16.80 -10.57 -15.26
CA THR A 158 -16.39 -11.79 -14.56
C THR A 158 -15.36 -11.47 -13.47
N LYS A 159 -15.30 -12.27 -12.43
CA LYS A 159 -14.28 -12.19 -11.37
C LYS A 159 -12.86 -12.13 -11.94
N GLN A 160 -12.57 -12.97 -12.91
CA GLN A 160 -11.26 -12.97 -13.59
C GLN A 160 -10.98 -11.63 -14.25
N ARG A 161 -11.98 -11.01 -14.91
CA ARG A 161 -11.80 -9.71 -15.56
C ARG A 161 -11.62 -8.58 -14.56
N ILE A 162 -12.39 -8.57 -13.46
CA ILE A 162 -12.21 -7.62 -12.36
C ILE A 162 -10.78 -7.70 -11.84
N PHE A 163 -10.29 -8.91 -11.58
CA PHE A 163 -8.95 -9.12 -11.04
C PHE A 163 -7.85 -8.78 -12.04
N GLU A 164 -8.06 -9.08 -13.33
CA GLU A 164 -7.14 -8.64 -14.40
C GLU A 164 -6.98 -7.12 -14.43
N ILE A 165 -8.11 -6.39 -14.41
CA ILE A 165 -8.10 -4.93 -14.40
C ILE A 165 -7.43 -4.42 -13.13
N TYR A 166 -7.74 -5.00 -11.97
CA TYR A 166 -7.13 -4.65 -10.69
C TYR A 166 -5.61 -4.73 -10.75
N LEU A 167 -5.05 -5.88 -11.15
CA LEU A 167 -3.61 -6.11 -11.22
C LEU A 167 -2.90 -5.16 -12.18
N ASN A 168 -3.60 -4.69 -13.22
CA ASN A 168 -3.07 -3.79 -14.22
C ASN A 168 -3.23 -2.30 -13.87
N MET A 169 -4.21 -1.92 -13.04
CA MET A 169 -4.59 -0.51 -12.89
C MET A 169 -4.36 0.08 -11.51
N ILE A 170 -4.04 -0.73 -10.49
CA ILE A 170 -3.68 -0.19 -9.17
C ILE A 170 -2.26 0.36 -9.16
N GLU A 171 -2.02 1.27 -8.21
CA GLU A 171 -0.70 1.82 -7.94
C GLU A 171 0.16 0.81 -7.16
N TRP A 172 1.38 0.56 -7.62
CA TRP A 172 2.37 -0.32 -7.00
C TRP A 172 3.60 0.44 -6.49
N GLY A 173 3.65 1.75 -6.71
CA GLY A 173 4.69 2.66 -6.31
C GLY A 173 4.43 4.05 -6.86
N ASP A 174 5.21 5.06 -6.47
CA ASP A 174 4.99 6.43 -6.95
C ASP A 174 5.06 6.50 -8.48
N GLY A 175 3.90 6.74 -9.11
CA GLY A 175 3.74 6.78 -10.57
C GLY A 175 3.91 5.42 -11.27
N ILE A 176 3.94 4.30 -10.54
CA ILE A 176 4.02 2.94 -11.11
C ILE A 176 2.65 2.29 -11.00
N PHE A 177 2.02 2.02 -12.12
CA PHE A 177 0.71 1.40 -12.22
C PHE A 177 0.78 0.10 -13.00
N GLY A 178 0.13 -0.95 -12.46
CA GLY A 178 0.12 -2.29 -13.05
C GLY A 178 1.34 -3.14 -12.71
N CYS A 179 1.08 -4.45 -12.60
CA CYS A 179 2.07 -5.43 -12.14
C CYS A 179 3.27 -5.57 -13.08
N GLU A 180 3.10 -5.36 -14.40
CA GLU A 180 4.22 -5.44 -15.35
C GLU A 180 5.20 -4.28 -15.15
N ALA A 181 4.68 -3.05 -15.03
CA ALA A 181 5.51 -1.88 -14.74
C ALA A 181 6.23 -2.02 -13.40
N ALA A 182 5.55 -2.57 -12.39
CA ALA A 182 6.13 -2.83 -11.07
C ALA A 182 7.24 -3.89 -11.12
N ALA A 183 7.00 -5.02 -11.77
CA ALA A 183 7.98 -6.10 -11.92
C ALA A 183 9.26 -5.62 -12.62
N ARG A 184 9.10 -4.85 -13.70
CA ARG A 184 10.24 -4.26 -14.42
C ARG A 184 10.97 -3.22 -13.60
N ALA A 185 10.24 -2.38 -12.86
CA ALA A 185 10.84 -1.31 -12.08
C ALA A 185 11.63 -1.85 -10.88
N TYR A 186 11.12 -2.86 -10.19
CA TYR A 186 11.70 -3.35 -8.95
C TYR A 186 12.61 -4.57 -9.12
N PHE A 187 12.30 -5.46 -10.08
CA PHE A 187 13.01 -6.74 -10.26
C PHE A 187 13.65 -6.91 -11.65
N ARG A 188 13.45 -5.95 -12.57
CA ARG A 188 14.02 -5.97 -13.94
C ARG A 188 13.61 -7.17 -14.79
N LYS A 189 12.43 -7.75 -14.51
CA LYS A 189 11.88 -8.90 -15.21
C LYS A 189 10.38 -8.72 -15.49
N PRO A 190 9.80 -9.51 -16.41
CA PRO A 190 8.37 -9.45 -16.68
C PRO A 190 7.58 -9.97 -15.48
N CYS A 191 6.35 -9.47 -15.32
CA CYS A 191 5.42 -9.88 -14.26
C CYS A 191 5.14 -11.40 -14.26
N ALA A 192 5.17 -12.05 -15.43
CA ALA A 192 5.02 -13.51 -15.56
C ALA A 192 6.12 -14.32 -14.85
N SER A 193 7.31 -13.75 -14.67
CA SER A 193 8.49 -14.41 -14.12
C SER A 193 8.74 -14.11 -12.65
N LEU A 194 7.78 -13.45 -11.96
CA LEU A 194 7.90 -13.19 -10.53
C LEU A 194 7.85 -14.49 -9.74
N ASP A 195 8.81 -14.68 -8.85
CA ASP A 195 8.83 -15.77 -7.89
C ASP A 195 7.93 -15.50 -6.68
N MET A 196 7.92 -16.43 -5.72
CA MET A 196 7.09 -16.34 -4.53
C MET A 196 7.48 -15.15 -3.62
N ALA A 197 8.78 -14.96 -3.41
CA ALA A 197 9.28 -13.92 -2.51
C ALA A 197 9.00 -12.52 -3.09
N GLU A 198 9.25 -12.33 -4.37
CA GLU A 198 8.97 -11.09 -5.09
C GLU A 198 7.47 -10.80 -5.18
N SER A 199 6.66 -11.83 -5.46
CA SER A 199 5.21 -11.74 -5.49
C SER A 199 4.64 -11.33 -4.14
N ALA A 200 5.12 -11.94 -3.06
CA ALA A 200 4.72 -11.59 -1.70
C ALA A 200 5.19 -10.19 -1.29
N LEU A 201 6.37 -9.76 -1.74
CA LEU A 201 6.90 -8.43 -1.46
C LEU A 201 6.07 -7.34 -2.16
N LEU A 202 5.71 -7.55 -3.44
CA LEU A 202 4.81 -6.67 -4.18
C LEU A 202 3.43 -6.60 -3.51
N ALA A 203 2.81 -7.75 -3.26
CA ALA A 203 1.49 -7.78 -2.60
C ALA A 203 1.52 -7.08 -1.23
N GLY A 204 2.61 -7.26 -0.48
CA GLY A 204 2.81 -6.57 0.80
C GLY A 204 2.87 -5.05 0.69
N ALA A 205 3.33 -4.51 -0.43
CA ALA A 205 3.47 -3.07 -0.65
C ALA A 205 2.15 -2.37 -1.01
N ILE A 206 1.11 -3.10 -1.46
CA ILE A 206 -0.18 -2.53 -1.91
C ILE A 206 -0.84 -1.65 -0.84
N ILE A 207 -0.68 -1.97 0.43
CA ILE A 207 -1.30 -1.22 1.54
C ILE A 207 -0.91 0.26 1.54
N ASN A 208 0.33 0.58 1.17
CA ASN A 208 0.81 1.95 0.99
C ASN A 208 1.98 1.97 -0.01
N PRO A 209 1.70 1.92 -1.31
CA PRO A 209 2.71 1.69 -2.33
C PRO A 209 3.72 2.84 -2.48
N ARG A 210 3.38 4.04 -2.01
CA ARG A 210 4.31 5.19 -2.05
C ARG A 210 5.34 5.15 -0.93
N GLU A 211 5.00 4.57 0.22
CA GLU A 211 5.91 4.45 1.38
C GLU A 211 6.65 3.10 1.39
N HIS A 212 6.00 2.04 0.90
CA HIS A 212 6.53 0.69 0.91
C HIS A 212 7.16 0.33 -0.44
N SER A 213 8.42 0.71 -0.64
CA SER A 213 9.14 0.39 -1.88
C SER A 213 9.72 -1.03 -1.84
N PRO A 214 9.34 -1.92 -2.78
CA PRO A 214 10.00 -3.22 -2.96
C PRO A 214 11.48 -3.12 -3.31
N ALA A 215 11.95 -2.00 -3.89
CA ALA A 215 13.37 -1.80 -4.18
C ALA A 215 14.22 -1.55 -2.91
N ARG A 216 13.60 -1.07 -1.84
CA ARG A 216 14.25 -0.80 -0.54
C ARG A 216 13.28 -1.22 0.58
N PRO A 217 13.07 -2.52 0.79
CA PRO A 217 12.06 -3.00 1.71
C PRO A 217 12.43 -2.67 3.16
N THR A 218 11.50 -2.07 3.87
CA THR A 218 11.61 -1.84 5.31
C THR A 218 11.44 -3.14 6.09
N ARG A 219 11.90 -3.19 7.35
CA ARG A 219 11.66 -4.34 8.24
C ARG A 219 10.17 -4.70 8.35
N ARG A 220 9.28 -3.70 8.33
CA ARG A 220 7.82 -3.90 8.35
C ARG A 220 7.34 -4.59 7.08
N LEU A 221 7.82 -4.17 5.90
CA LEU A 221 7.47 -4.79 4.63
C LEU A 221 8.00 -6.23 4.54
N LEU A 222 9.22 -6.49 4.99
CA LEU A 222 9.79 -7.85 5.04
C LEU A 222 9.00 -8.78 5.97
N ARG A 223 8.57 -8.31 7.15
CA ARG A 223 7.69 -9.10 8.03
C ARG A 223 6.36 -9.40 7.35
N ARG A 224 5.76 -8.43 6.64
CA ARG A 224 4.52 -8.62 5.88
C ARG A 224 4.73 -9.64 4.76
N GLN A 225 5.83 -9.57 4.02
CA GLN A 225 6.21 -10.56 3.00
C GLN A 225 6.23 -11.99 3.57
N GLN A 226 6.88 -12.20 4.71
CA GLN A 226 6.93 -13.52 5.37
C GLN A 226 5.54 -14.04 5.75
N ILE A 227 4.66 -13.18 6.28
CA ILE A 227 3.28 -13.54 6.60
C ILE A 227 2.53 -13.96 5.33
N ILE A 228 2.69 -13.22 4.23
CA ILE A 228 2.04 -13.51 2.94
C ILE A 228 2.56 -14.85 2.40
N MET A 229 3.87 -15.08 2.40
CA MET A 229 4.45 -16.35 1.95
C MET A 229 3.91 -17.54 2.74
N ARG A 230 3.79 -17.43 4.07
CA ARG A 230 3.16 -18.47 4.91
C ARG A 230 1.70 -18.71 4.52
N ARG A 231 0.91 -17.65 4.27
CA ARG A 231 -0.49 -17.78 3.79
C ARG A 231 -0.58 -18.40 2.40
N MET A 232 0.45 -18.24 1.56
CA MET A 232 0.58 -18.89 0.26
C MET A 232 0.95 -20.38 0.37
N GLY A 233 1.24 -20.89 1.58
CA GLY A 233 1.63 -22.29 1.83
C GLY A 233 3.14 -22.51 1.84
N PHE A 234 3.96 -21.44 1.87
CA PHE A 234 5.39 -21.58 2.10
C PHE A 234 5.63 -22.06 3.54
N ARG A 235 6.24 -23.24 3.66
CA ARG A 235 6.79 -23.73 4.93
C ARG A 235 8.31 -23.54 4.84
N GLU A 236 8.88 -22.76 5.73
CA GLU A 236 10.31 -22.79 5.94
C GLU A 236 10.68 -24.23 6.26
N SER A 237 11.57 -24.84 5.47
CA SER A 237 12.19 -26.08 5.88
C SER A 237 12.87 -25.82 7.23
N PRO A 238 12.69 -26.69 8.24
CA PRO A 238 13.46 -26.55 9.47
C PRO A 238 14.94 -26.42 9.06
N PRO A 239 15.74 -25.59 9.73
CA PRO A 239 17.17 -25.51 9.45
C PRO A 239 17.70 -26.93 9.41
N SER A 240 18.32 -27.31 8.29
CA SER A 240 18.99 -28.61 8.21
C SER A 240 19.86 -28.73 9.44
N PRO A 241 19.82 -29.84 10.19
CA PRO A 241 20.71 -30.00 11.31
C PRO A 241 22.11 -29.80 10.75
N THR A 242 22.76 -28.72 11.19
CA THR A 242 24.16 -28.46 10.84
C THR A 242 24.90 -29.74 11.20
N ASN A 243 25.36 -30.48 10.16
CA ASN A 243 26.16 -31.66 10.33
C ASN A 243 27.25 -31.29 11.32
N GLY A 244 27.09 -31.81 12.52
CA GLY A 244 27.99 -31.85 13.65
C GLY A 244 29.32 -31.10 13.51
N THR A 245 29.36 -29.89 13.97
CA THR A 245 30.49 -29.49 14.78
C THR A 245 30.31 -30.22 16.11
N PRO A 246 31.20 -31.15 16.49
CA PRO A 246 31.09 -31.79 17.78
C PRO A 246 31.03 -30.71 18.85
N PRO A 247 30.25 -30.89 19.93
CA PRO A 247 30.16 -29.90 20.99
C PRO A 247 31.59 -29.59 21.45
N ILE A 248 31.92 -28.30 21.46
CA ILE A 248 33.18 -27.82 22.05
C ILE A 248 33.18 -28.35 23.47
N PRO A 249 34.17 -29.16 23.88
CA PRO A 249 34.26 -29.66 25.25
C PRO A 249 34.26 -28.47 26.18
N PRO A 250 33.57 -28.54 27.35
CA PRO A 250 33.58 -27.47 28.29
C PRO A 250 35.04 -27.14 28.69
N PRO A 251 35.37 -25.85 28.84
CA PRO A 251 36.72 -25.48 29.26
C PRO A 251 37.07 -26.21 30.56
N PRO A 252 38.34 -26.70 30.71
CA PRO A 252 38.76 -27.38 31.93
C PRO A 252 38.49 -26.48 33.12
N ALA A 253 37.98 -27.07 34.22
CA ALA A 253 37.73 -26.34 35.44
C ALA A 253 39.06 -25.71 35.90
N LEU A 254 39.03 -24.39 36.04
CA LEU A 254 40.11 -23.60 36.64
C LEU A 254 40.16 -23.88 38.15
N ASN A 255 40.82 -24.98 38.50
CA ASN A 255 41.41 -25.17 39.82
C ASN A 255 42.90 -25.08 39.59
N ASP A 256 43.40 -23.89 39.79
CA ASP A 256 44.74 -23.55 40.29
C ASP A 256 45.01 -22.09 39.94
N SER A 257 44.89 -21.25 40.92
CA SER A 257 45.28 -19.84 40.83
C SER A 257 46.80 -19.75 40.96
N PRO A 258 47.49 -19.26 39.92
CA PRO A 258 48.83 -18.71 40.18
C PRO A 258 48.70 -17.24 40.56
N SER A 259 49.41 -16.88 41.61
CA SER A 259 49.55 -15.56 42.20
C SER A 259 49.82 -14.47 41.15
N ILE A 260 49.07 -13.39 41.31
CA ILE A 260 49.20 -12.17 40.48
C ILE A 260 50.40 -11.39 41.01
N GLU A 261 51.59 -11.66 40.53
CA GLU A 261 52.75 -10.76 40.61
C GLU A 261 53.37 -10.64 39.23
N HIS A 262 53.41 -9.41 38.70
CA HIS A 262 53.96 -8.95 37.42
C HIS A 262 52.96 -8.82 36.24
N LEU A 263 51.93 -8.01 36.41
CA LEU A 263 51.28 -7.37 35.27
C LEU A 263 51.83 -5.93 35.14
N ILE A 264 52.77 -5.77 34.19
CA ILE A 264 53.25 -4.47 33.76
C ILE A 264 52.12 -3.83 32.96
N ILE A 265 51.54 -2.76 33.51
CA ILE A 265 50.53 -1.95 32.84
C ILE A 265 51.21 -1.18 31.70
N PRO A 266 50.83 -1.35 30.44
CA PRO A 266 51.33 -0.50 29.35
C PRO A 266 50.73 0.92 29.49
N LYS A 267 51.60 1.92 29.32
CA LYS A 267 51.20 3.35 29.34
C LYS A 267 50.18 3.65 28.25
N PRO A 268 49.21 4.53 28.52
CA PRO A 268 48.22 4.95 27.52
C PRO A 268 48.88 5.71 26.38
N PHE A 269 48.44 5.44 25.14
CA PHE A 269 48.84 6.14 23.94
C PHE A 269 48.46 7.63 24.00
N PRO A 270 49.32 8.55 23.49
CA PRO A 270 49.00 9.95 23.42
C PRO A 270 47.88 10.23 22.43
N ILE A 271 46.91 11.03 22.85
CA ILE A 271 45.80 11.52 22.02
C ILE A 271 46.36 12.56 21.05
N PRO A 272 46.09 12.47 19.72
CA PRO A 272 46.48 13.49 18.78
C PRO A 272 45.69 14.81 19.02
N PRO A 273 46.26 15.99 18.76
CA PRO A 273 45.57 17.25 18.98
C PRO A 273 44.38 17.43 18.02
N GLU A 274 43.30 17.99 18.53
CA GLU A 274 42.12 18.40 17.80
C GLU A 274 42.47 19.34 16.65
N ASN A 275 42.15 18.94 15.42
CA ASN A 275 42.26 19.77 14.25
C ASN A 275 41.19 20.88 14.29
N THR A 276 41.63 22.07 14.47
CA THR A 276 40.90 23.32 14.28
C THR A 276 40.31 23.41 12.87
N THR A 277 39.01 23.67 12.82
CA THR A 277 38.21 23.97 11.65
C THR A 277 38.86 25.07 10.77
N PRO A 278 38.96 24.89 9.46
CA PRO A 278 39.28 26.01 8.59
C PRO A 278 38.04 26.88 8.34
N SER A 279 38.26 28.17 8.56
CA SER A 279 37.35 29.29 8.30
C SER A 279 36.88 29.34 6.83
N SER A 280 35.60 29.61 6.64
CA SER A 280 34.94 29.87 5.36
C SER A 280 35.62 30.98 4.54
N PRO A 281 35.70 30.84 3.22
CA PRO A 281 36.18 31.90 2.36
C PRO A 281 35.12 33.01 2.19
N VAL A 282 35.58 34.24 2.40
CA VAL A 282 34.87 35.51 2.18
C VAL A 282 34.70 35.71 0.67
N LEU A 283 33.46 35.91 0.21
CA LEU A 283 33.13 36.30 -1.17
C LEU A 283 33.47 37.79 -1.37
N PRO A 284 34.07 38.17 -2.53
CA PRO A 284 34.30 39.57 -2.85
C PRO A 284 33.01 40.28 -3.32
N PRO A 285 32.95 41.64 -3.20
CA PRO A 285 31.76 42.42 -3.48
C PRO A 285 31.48 42.54 -4.99
N ARG A 286 30.20 42.42 -5.36
CA ARG A 286 29.68 42.70 -6.70
C ARG A 286 29.80 44.22 -6.98
N ASN A 287 30.59 44.57 -7.95
CA ASN A 287 30.58 45.90 -8.54
C ASN A 287 29.50 46.03 -9.61
N GLY A 288 28.87 47.20 -9.58
CA GLY A 288 27.67 47.61 -10.25
C GLY A 288 27.73 47.71 -11.79
N SER A 289 26.53 47.86 -12.28
CA SER A 289 26.17 48.27 -13.65
C SER A 289 26.86 49.59 -14.08
N PRO A 290 26.92 49.89 -15.42
CA PRO A 290 25.85 50.69 -15.98
C PRO A 290 25.40 50.35 -17.42
N SER A 291 24.08 50.54 -17.65
CA SER A 291 23.40 51.34 -18.70
C SER A 291 24.10 51.57 -20.06
N THR A 292 23.39 51.28 -21.12
CA THR A 292 22.76 52.15 -22.11
C THR A 292 22.78 51.60 -23.55
N VAL A 293 21.58 51.67 -24.14
CA VAL A 293 21.24 52.25 -25.45
C VAL A 293 21.76 51.54 -26.74
N SER A 294 20.93 50.91 -27.43
CA SER A 294 20.31 51.22 -28.72
C SER A 294 19.31 50.11 -29.10
#